data_155abb18306f10bc703e035a596a78c6
#
_entry.id   155abb18306f10bc703e035a596a78c6
#
_cell.length_a   1.000
_cell.length_b   1.000
_cell.length_c   1.000
_cell.angle_alpha   90.00
_cell.angle_beta   90.00
_cell.angle_gamma   90.00
#
_symmetry.space_group_name_H-M   'P 1'
#
loop_
_entity.id
_entity.type
_entity.pdbx_description
1 polymer ?
#
loop_
_entity_poly.entity_id
_entity_poly.type
_entity_poly.pdbx_seq_one_letter_code
_entity_poly.pdbx_strand_id
1 'polypeptide(L)'
;LDIKNNSAVEDWFQRHHPDAVIHCAAISNTGLCQKKPEWSHEINVTGSLNLATACNQYGAKFVFCSSDQVYHASALSGPHSESEQLTPVTAYARQKLQAEQLCQAVCPNTVNLRLSWMYSDQFLPGEHGHLLLSLRDALQEKTIPIVRSRHDFRGITDVESVVQNLPAALNLPAGV
;
A
#
# COMPACT_ATOMS: atom_id res chain seq x y z
N LEU A 1 -17.37 4.11 -3.43
CA LEU A 1 -16.97 5.27 -2.61
C LEU A 1 -15.73 5.91 -3.22
N ASP A 2 -15.77 7.20 -3.55
CA ASP A 2 -14.57 7.96 -3.90
C ASP A 2 -13.95 8.53 -2.61
N ILE A 3 -12.81 7.97 -2.22
CA ILE A 3 -12.11 8.35 -0.98
C ILE A 3 -11.55 9.78 -0.99
N LYS A 4 -11.43 10.42 -2.15
CA LYS A 4 -11.03 11.83 -2.25
C LYS A 4 -12.14 12.78 -1.81
N ASN A 5 -13.39 12.34 -1.90
CA ASN A 5 -14.55 13.13 -1.50
C ASN A 5 -14.83 12.93 -0.02
N ASN A 6 -14.36 13.88 0.80
CA ASN A 6 -14.50 13.81 2.26
C ASN A 6 -15.98 13.69 2.70
N SER A 7 -16.91 14.45 2.07
CA SER A 7 -18.33 14.37 2.44
C SER A 7 -18.91 12.99 2.15
N ALA A 8 -18.52 12.36 1.03
CA ALA A 8 -18.98 11.02 0.70
C ALA A 8 -18.41 9.96 1.67
N VAL A 9 -17.17 10.15 2.15
CA VAL A 9 -16.58 9.31 3.20
C VAL A 9 -17.35 9.46 4.51
N GLU A 10 -17.60 10.68 4.93
CA GLU A 10 -18.37 11.01 6.14
C GLU A 10 -19.77 10.38 6.12
N ASP A 11 -20.53 10.63 5.03
CA ASP A 11 -21.86 10.08 4.84
C ASP A 11 -21.86 8.54 4.85
N TRP A 12 -20.79 7.92 4.36
CA TRP A 12 -20.68 6.47 4.36
C TRP A 12 -20.44 5.94 5.78
N PHE A 13 -19.54 6.54 6.54
CA PHE A 13 -19.26 6.17 7.94
C PHE A 13 -20.48 6.36 8.83
N GLN A 14 -21.22 7.48 8.65
CA GLN A 14 -22.44 7.77 9.39
C GLN A 14 -23.52 6.70 9.16
N ARG A 15 -23.59 6.14 7.97
CA ARG A 15 -24.60 5.11 7.64
C ARG A 15 -24.21 3.69 8.05
N HIS A 16 -22.90 3.37 8.01
CA HIS A 16 -22.44 1.98 8.13
C HIS A 16 -21.77 1.66 9.46
N HIS A 17 -21.27 2.65 10.19
CA HIS A 17 -20.61 2.51 11.49
C HIS A 17 -19.62 1.34 11.53
N PRO A 18 -18.58 1.31 10.69
CA PRO A 18 -17.63 0.21 10.68
C PRO A 18 -16.80 0.18 11.98
N ASP A 19 -16.54 -0.99 12.52
CA ASP A 19 -15.59 -1.18 13.64
C ASP A 19 -14.13 -1.08 13.20
N ALA A 20 -13.87 -1.38 11.93
CA ALA A 20 -12.54 -1.33 11.36
C ALA A 20 -12.56 -1.05 9.85
N VAL A 21 -11.50 -0.43 9.35
CA VAL A 21 -11.26 -0.21 7.92
C VAL A 21 -9.89 -0.76 7.54
N ILE A 22 -9.86 -1.68 6.57
CA ILE A 22 -8.64 -2.13 5.92
C ILE A 22 -8.53 -1.39 4.59
N HIS A 23 -7.60 -0.45 4.52
CA HIS A 23 -7.46 0.46 3.39
C HIS A 23 -6.45 -0.05 2.37
N CYS A 24 -6.97 -0.66 1.29
CA CYS A 24 -6.17 -1.18 0.18
C CYS A 24 -6.20 -0.27 -1.08
N ALA A 25 -7.08 0.74 -1.12
CA ALA A 25 -7.24 1.57 -2.31
C ALA A 25 -6.03 2.50 -2.52
N ALA A 26 -5.39 2.39 -3.67
CA ALA A 26 -4.27 3.24 -4.05
C ALA A 26 -3.99 3.16 -5.55
N ILE A 27 -3.30 4.16 -6.08
CA ILE A 27 -2.59 4.05 -7.34
C ILE A 27 -1.23 3.41 -7.05
N SER A 28 -1.11 2.10 -7.33
CA SER A 28 0.09 1.31 -7.03
C SER A 28 1.12 1.28 -8.18
N ASN A 29 0.73 1.72 -9.39
CA ASN A 29 1.66 1.81 -10.52
C ASN A 29 2.66 2.96 -10.30
N THR A 30 3.89 2.60 -9.93
CA THR A 30 4.97 3.54 -9.59
C THR A 30 5.33 4.48 -10.74
N GLY A 31 5.31 3.97 -11.99
CA GLY A 31 5.55 4.77 -13.18
C GLY A 31 4.44 5.80 -13.43
N LEU A 32 3.20 5.44 -13.18
CA LEU A 32 2.05 6.36 -13.29
C LEU A 32 2.10 7.44 -12.19
N CYS A 33 2.43 7.06 -10.96
CA CYS A 33 2.64 8.01 -9.87
C CYS A 33 3.76 9.01 -10.19
N GLN A 34 4.84 8.56 -10.82
CA GLN A 34 5.94 9.43 -11.24
C GLN A 34 5.54 10.38 -12.37
N LYS A 35 4.67 9.95 -13.30
CA LYS A 35 4.19 10.76 -14.42
C LYS A 35 3.09 11.76 -14.01
N LYS A 36 2.28 11.43 -13.00
CA LYS A 36 1.12 12.22 -12.54
C LYS A 36 1.13 12.32 -11.01
N PRO A 37 2.15 12.96 -10.41
CA PRO A 37 2.36 12.92 -8.96
C PRO A 37 1.25 13.61 -8.17
N GLU A 38 0.70 14.72 -8.65
CA GLU A 38 -0.39 15.45 -7.98
C GLU A 38 -1.67 14.61 -7.97
N TRP A 39 -2.04 14.04 -9.12
CA TRP A 39 -3.22 13.20 -9.22
C TRP A 39 -3.13 11.95 -8.34
N SER A 40 -1.98 11.28 -8.34
CA SER A 40 -1.79 10.11 -7.48
C SER A 40 -1.72 10.48 -5.99
N HIS A 41 -1.19 11.67 -5.65
CA HIS A 41 -1.17 12.19 -4.29
C HIS A 41 -2.59 12.40 -3.73
N GLU A 42 -3.51 12.95 -4.52
CA GLU A 42 -4.92 13.13 -4.11
C GLU A 42 -5.55 11.80 -3.68
N ILE A 43 -5.21 10.70 -4.35
CA ILE A 43 -5.75 9.38 -4.03
C ILE A 43 -4.96 8.74 -2.88
N ASN A 44 -3.62 8.66 -3.03
CA ASN A 44 -2.77 7.90 -2.13
C ASN A 44 -2.56 8.56 -0.77
N VAL A 45 -2.62 9.89 -0.71
CA VAL A 45 -2.40 10.65 0.53
C VAL A 45 -3.71 11.27 1.02
N THR A 46 -4.33 12.15 0.23
CA THR A 46 -5.54 12.86 0.68
C THR A 46 -6.70 11.89 0.93
N GLY A 47 -6.92 10.93 0.03
CA GLY A 47 -7.96 9.91 0.21
C GLY A 47 -7.71 9.02 1.43
N SER A 48 -6.46 8.64 1.69
CA SER A 48 -6.09 7.86 2.89
C SER A 48 -6.33 8.68 4.16
N LEU A 49 -5.98 9.98 4.14
CA LEU A 49 -6.19 10.89 5.27
C LEU A 49 -7.69 11.09 5.59
N ASN A 50 -8.54 11.20 4.56
CA ASN A 50 -9.99 11.29 4.76
C ASN A 50 -10.53 10.05 5.48
N LEU A 51 -10.11 8.85 5.07
CA LEU A 51 -10.51 7.60 5.73
C LEU A 51 -9.99 7.50 7.17
N ALA A 52 -8.72 7.84 7.40
CA ALA A 52 -8.13 7.82 8.75
C ALA A 52 -8.83 8.82 9.68
N THR A 53 -9.17 10.03 9.18
CA THR A 53 -9.91 11.05 9.94
C THR A 53 -11.29 10.52 10.32
N ALA A 54 -12.02 9.92 9.39
CA ALA A 54 -13.33 9.34 9.67
C ALA A 54 -13.21 8.15 10.66
N CYS A 55 -12.20 7.27 10.51
CA CYS A 55 -11.95 6.20 11.48
C CYS A 55 -11.77 6.76 12.89
N ASN A 56 -10.96 7.79 13.06
CA ASN A 56 -10.76 8.41 14.37
C ASN A 56 -12.06 9.01 14.93
N GLN A 57 -12.84 9.70 14.10
CA GLN A 57 -14.09 10.34 14.50
C GLN A 57 -15.16 9.32 14.94
N TYR A 58 -15.24 8.17 14.27
CA TYR A 58 -16.23 7.12 14.54
C TYR A 58 -15.69 5.98 15.43
N GLY A 59 -14.45 6.08 15.92
CA GLY A 59 -13.84 5.08 16.79
C GLY A 59 -13.46 3.77 16.10
N ALA A 60 -13.35 3.77 14.77
CA ALA A 60 -12.98 2.60 13.99
C ALA A 60 -11.45 2.36 14.02
N LYS A 61 -11.03 1.09 14.00
CA LYS A 61 -9.63 0.71 13.77
C LYS A 61 -9.24 1.01 12.33
N PHE A 62 -8.08 1.64 12.10
CA PHE A 62 -7.56 1.88 10.76
C PHE A 62 -6.33 1.01 10.48
N VAL A 63 -6.41 0.14 9.47
CA VAL A 63 -5.29 -0.66 8.97
C VAL A 63 -4.95 -0.18 7.57
N PHE A 64 -3.77 0.42 7.43
CA PHE A 64 -3.30 0.99 6.18
C PHE A 64 -2.34 0.05 5.46
N CYS A 65 -2.71 -0.41 4.27
CA CYS A 65 -1.80 -1.16 3.39
C CYS A 65 -0.78 -0.22 2.77
N SER A 66 0.36 -0.07 3.46
CA SER A 66 1.53 0.64 2.97
C SER A 66 2.37 -0.26 2.04
N SER A 67 3.64 0.01 1.87
CA SER A 67 4.51 -0.72 0.96
C SER A 67 5.95 -0.74 1.45
N ASP A 68 6.66 -1.84 1.20
CA ASP A 68 8.11 -1.96 1.36
C ASP A 68 8.91 -0.95 0.49
N GLN A 69 8.26 -0.36 -0.52
CA GLN A 69 8.87 0.69 -1.35
C GLN A 69 9.30 1.92 -0.54
N VAL A 70 8.80 2.09 0.68
CA VAL A 70 9.26 3.16 1.59
C VAL A 70 10.73 3.02 1.96
N TYR A 71 11.27 1.80 1.91
CA TYR A 71 12.71 1.51 2.11
C TYR A 71 13.56 1.70 0.85
N HIS A 72 12.92 1.97 -0.30
CA HIS A 72 13.65 2.12 -1.56
C HIS A 72 14.64 3.29 -1.50
N ALA A 73 15.88 3.00 -1.88
CA ALA A 73 17.03 3.89 -1.74
C ALA A 73 17.56 4.08 -0.30
N SER A 74 17.20 3.19 0.64
CA SER A 74 17.93 3.12 1.90
C SER A 74 19.41 2.88 1.65
N ALA A 75 20.26 3.53 2.44
CA ALA A 75 21.70 3.30 2.43
C ALA A 75 22.11 2.00 3.15
N LEU A 76 21.16 1.41 3.89
CA LEU A 76 21.39 0.17 4.62
C LEU A 76 21.09 -1.03 3.74
N SER A 77 21.87 -2.09 3.88
CA SER A 77 21.51 -3.40 3.34
C SER A 77 20.46 -4.04 4.25
N GLY A 78 19.41 -4.66 3.67
CA GLY A 78 18.40 -5.36 4.47
C GLY A 78 18.94 -6.51 5.32
N PRO A 79 18.15 -7.01 6.26
CA PRO A 79 16.74 -6.65 6.48
C PRO A 79 16.58 -5.26 7.10
N HIS A 80 15.49 -4.57 6.70
CA HIS A 80 15.15 -3.23 7.18
C HIS A 80 14.31 -3.32 8.45
N SER A 81 14.55 -2.39 9.38
CA SER A 81 13.72 -2.22 10.59
C SER A 81 12.57 -1.24 10.32
N GLU A 82 11.44 -1.46 10.95
CA GLU A 82 10.29 -0.55 10.90
C GLU A 82 10.62 0.84 11.48
N SER A 83 11.58 0.92 12.40
CA SER A 83 12.07 2.18 12.99
C SER A 83 13.16 2.89 12.18
N GLU A 84 13.54 2.38 11.02
CA GLU A 84 14.55 2.99 10.17
C GLU A 84 14.12 4.37 9.68
N GLN A 85 15.06 5.32 9.67
CA GLN A 85 14.81 6.63 9.07
C GLN A 85 14.75 6.52 7.54
N LEU A 86 13.59 6.84 6.97
CA LEU A 86 13.28 6.61 5.57
C LEU A 86 13.38 7.89 4.75
N THR A 87 14.01 7.79 3.57
CA THR A 87 14.15 8.89 2.61
C THR A 87 13.83 8.40 1.19
N PRO A 88 12.58 7.94 0.92
CA PRO A 88 12.24 7.36 -0.35
C PRO A 88 12.32 8.38 -1.49
N VAL A 89 12.77 7.93 -2.67
CA VAL A 89 13.04 8.80 -3.83
C VAL A 89 11.95 8.78 -4.89
N THR A 90 11.12 7.74 -4.95
CA THR A 90 10.03 7.66 -5.93
C THR A 90 8.77 8.38 -5.44
N ALA A 91 7.96 8.91 -6.37
CA ALA A 91 6.70 9.58 -6.00
C ALA A 91 5.78 8.65 -5.20
N TYR A 92 5.62 7.40 -5.63
CA TYR A 92 4.80 6.40 -4.94
C TYR A 92 5.27 6.14 -3.50
N ALA A 93 6.56 5.89 -3.32
CA ALA A 93 7.12 5.58 -2.02
C ALA A 93 7.02 6.79 -1.05
N ARG A 94 7.27 8.01 -1.55
CA ARG A 94 7.06 9.24 -0.77
C ARG A 94 5.60 9.40 -0.35
N GLN A 95 4.66 9.15 -1.26
CA GLN A 95 3.23 9.23 -0.96
C GLN A 95 2.81 8.19 0.09
N LYS A 96 3.31 6.94 -0.01
CA LYS A 96 3.03 5.91 1.01
C LYS A 96 3.57 6.30 2.37
N LEU A 97 4.83 6.75 2.47
CA LEU A 97 5.40 7.20 3.73
C LEU A 97 4.67 8.42 4.31
N GLN A 98 4.33 9.39 3.47
CA GLN A 98 3.57 10.56 3.89
C GLN A 98 2.18 10.17 4.41
N ALA A 99 1.50 9.23 3.74
CA ALA A 99 0.21 8.72 4.19
C ALA A 99 0.33 8.00 5.54
N GLU A 100 1.35 7.14 5.76
CA GLU A 100 1.62 6.53 7.07
C GLU A 100 1.67 7.59 8.17
N GLN A 101 2.49 8.62 7.97
CA GLN A 101 2.74 9.68 8.96
C GLN A 101 1.47 10.51 9.24
N LEU A 102 0.78 10.95 8.20
CA LEU A 102 -0.42 11.77 8.34
C LEU A 102 -1.60 10.97 8.91
N CYS A 103 -1.82 9.74 8.45
CA CYS A 103 -2.89 8.90 8.97
C CYS A 103 -2.67 8.57 10.44
N GLN A 104 -1.44 8.27 10.84
CA GLN A 104 -1.13 8.02 12.25
C GLN A 104 -1.28 9.27 13.13
N ALA A 105 -0.98 10.45 12.60
CA ALA A 105 -1.16 11.71 13.33
C ALA A 105 -2.64 12.03 13.61
N VAL A 106 -3.54 11.73 12.66
CA VAL A 106 -4.98 12.00 12.82
C VAL A 106 -5.76 10.85 13.45
N CYS A 107 -5.30 9.62 13.29
CA CYS A 107 -5.88 8.41 13.87
C CYS A 107 -4.79 7.63 14.64
N PRO A 108 -4.56 7.93 15.92
CA PRO A 108 -3.46 7.34 16.69
C PRO A 108 -3.50 5.80 16.77
N ASN A 109 -4.67 5.19 16.55
CA ASN A 109 -4.82 3.73 16.55
C ASN A 109 -4.61 3.09 15.16
N THR A 110 -3.87 3.76 14.26
CA THR A 110 -3.52 3.25 12.93
C THR A 110 -2.47 2.14 13.03
N VAL A 111 -2.65 1.10 12.22
CA VAL A 111 -1.62 0.09 11.93
C VAL A 111 -1.19 0.23 10.48
N ASN A 112 0.10 0.38 10.24
CA ASN A 112 0.68 0.47 8.90
C ASN A 112 1.31 -0.88 8.52
N LEU A 113 0.83 -1.50 7.46
CA LEU A 113 1.37 -2.75 6.92
C LEU A 113 2.27 -2.44 5.72
N ARG A 114 3.58 -2.48 5.88
CA ARG A 114 4.56 -2.30 4.79
C ARG A 114 4.70 -3.59 4.00
N LEU A 115 3.71 -3.84 3.15
CA LEU A 115 3.62 -5.05 2.35
C LEU A 115 4.68 -5.06 1.25
N SER A 116 5.32 -6.21 1.07
CA SER A 116 6.23 -6.46 -0.04
C SER A 116 5.45 -6.72 -1.34
N TRP A 117 6.15 -7.00 -2.44
CA TRP A 117 5.49 -7.28 -3.70
C TRP A 117 4.66 -8.57 -3.60
N MET A 118 3.34 -8.41 -3.72
CA MET A 118 2.40 -9.51 -3.57
C MET A 118 2.23 -10.30 -4.88
N TYR A 119 2.06 -11.60 -4.75
CA TYR A 119 1.73 -12.50 -5.84
C TYR A 119 0.57 -13.42 -5.44
N SER A 120 -0.10 -14.00 -6.43
CA SER A 120 -1.08 -15.06 -6.27
C SER A 120 -0.81 -16.14 -7.32
N ASP A 121 -1.10 -17.36 -7.01
CA ASP A 121 -1.17 -18.47 -7.99
C ASP A 121 -2.52 -18.50 -8.73
N GLN A 122 -3.52 -17.77 -8.19
CA GLN A 122 -4.83 -17.58 -8.81
C GLN A 122 -4.81 -16.31 -9.66
N PHE A 123 -5.06 -16.47 -10.95
CA PHE A 123 -5.08 -15.38 -11.91
C PHE A 123 -6.51 -14.98 -12.24
N LEU A 124 -6.88 -13.73 -11.95
CA LEU A 124 -8.17 -13.20 -12.34
C LEU A 124 -8.11 -12.57 -13.75
N PRO A 125 -9.16 -12.74 -14.58
CA PRO A 125 -9.22 -12.07 -15.88
C PRO A 125 -9.08 -10.56 -15.72
N GLY A 126 -8.17 -9.95 -16.48
CA GLY A 126 -7.93 -8.50 -16.47
C GLY A 126 -6.93 -8.00 -15.41
N GLU A 127 -6.30 -8.88 -14.66
CA GLU A 127 -5.19 -8.50 -13.78
C GLU A 127 -3.99 -7.98 -14.58
N HIS A 128 -3.44 -6.86 -14.12
CA HIS A 128 -2.26 -6.24 -14.71
C HIS A 128 -1.15 -6.11 -13.65
N GLY A 129 0.10 -6.24 -14.11
CA GLY A 129 1.28 -6.04 -13.27
C GLY A 129 1.64 -7.23 -12.38
N HIS A 130 1.05 -8.38 -12.63
CA HIS A 130 1.35 -9.60 -11.89
C HIS A 130 2.72 -10.17 -12.29
N LEU A 131 3.65 -10.30 -11.33
CA LEU A 131 5.02 -10.76 -11.59
C LEU A 131 5.04 -12.13 -12.30
N LEU A 132 4.29 -13.10 -11.78
CA LEU A 132 4.28 -14.46 -12.32
C LEU A 132 3.69 -14.52 -13.73
N LEU A 133 2.63 -13.73 -14.00
CA LEU A 133 2.10 -13.60 -15.36
C LEU A 133 3.14 -13.02 -16.31
N SER A 134 3.81 -11.94 -15.93
CA SER A 134 4.85 -11.31 -16.74
C SER A 134 6.01 -12.26 -17.04
N LEU A 135 6.41 -13.08 -16.06
CA LEU A 135 7.46 -14.08 -16.23
C LEU A 135 6.99 -15.23 -17.13
N ARG A 136 5.77 -15.72 -16.91
CA ARG A 136 5.18 -16.77 -17.75
C ARG A 136 5.11 -16.34 -19.22
N ASP A 137 4.57 -15.14 -19.47
CA ASP A 137 4.39 -14.61 -20.81
C ASP A 137 5.76 -14.41 -21.49
N ALA A 138 6.75 -13.84 -20.78
CA ALA A 138 8.10 -13.70 -21.29
C ALA A 138 8.79 -15.03 -21.59
N LEU A 139 8.54 -16.08 -20.82
CA LEU A 139 9.07 -17.43 -21.07
C LEU A 139 8.38 -18.11 -22.25
N GLN A 140 7.07 -17.85 -22.46
CA GLN A 140 6.31 -18.43 -23.57
C GLN A 140 6.66 -17.77 -24.91
N GLU A 141 6.77 -16.44 -24.93
CA GLU A 141 7.03 -15.69 -26.16
C GLU A 141 8.45 -15.87 -26.71
N LYS A 142 9.43 -16.28 -25.88
CA LYS A 142 10.85 -16.53 -26.24
C LYS A 142 11.56 -15.40 -27.01
N THR A 143 10.90 -14.26 -27.17
CA THR A 143 11.32 -13.19 -28.10
C THR A 143 11.91 -11.97 -27.38
N ILE A 144 11.64 -11.84 -26.10
CA ILE A 144 12.13 -10.68 -25.32
C ILE A 144 13.08 -11.15 -24.23
N PRO A 145 14.35 -10.68 -24.23
CA PRO A 145 15.26 -11.00 -23.14
C PRO A 145 14.72 -10.38 -21.84
N ILE A 146 14.56 -11.19 -20.80
CA ILE A 146 14.22 -10.71 -19.47
C ILE A 146 15.46 -10.02 -18.90
N VAL A 147 15.50 -8.70 -19.02
CA VAL A 147 16.57 -7.89 -18.44
C VAL A 147 16.20 -7.54 -17.00
N ARG A 148 17.01 -7.97 -16.06
CA ARG A 148 16.89 -7.65 -14.63
C ARG A 148 18.24 -7.21 -14.07
N SER A 149 18.22 -6.33 -13.08
CA SER A 149 19.43 -6.00 -12.34
C SER A 149 19.80 -7.15 -11.40
N ARG A 150 21.08 -7.53 -11.39
CA ARG A 150 21.62 -8.49 -10.39
C ARG A 150 21.62 -7.92 -8.96
N HIS A 151 21.30 -6.64 -8.80
CA HIS A 151 21.25 -5.92 -7.53
C HIS A 151 19.83 -5.53 -7.14
N ASP A 152 18.81 -6.00 -7.87
CA ASP A 152 17.39 -5.75 -7.55
C ASP A 152 16.88 -6.90 -6.68
N PHE A 153 16.94 -6.72 -5.37
CA PHE A 153 16.42 -7.64 -4.38
C PHE A 153 15.05 -7.16 -3.93
N ARG A 154 14.04 -8.03 -3.97
CA ARG A 154 12.69 -7.70 -3.55
C ARG A 154 12.13 -8.80 -2.66
N GLY A 155 11.48 -8.38 -1.58
CA GLY A 155 10.58 -9.25 -0.85
C GLY A 155 9.39 -9.60 -1.74
N ILE A 156 8.92 -10.83 -1.67
CA ILE A 156 7.68 -11.27 -2.30
C ILE A 156 6.82 -11.95 -1.24
N THR A 157 5.52 -11.69 -1.27
CA THR A 157 4.57 -12.23 -0.30
C THR A 157 3.34 -12.79 -1.03
N ASP A 158 2.90 -13.95 -0.61
CA ASP A 158 1.67 -14.54 -1.10
C ASP A 158 0.45 -13.76 -0.58
N VAL A 159 -0.46 -13.40 -1.49
CA VAL A 159 -1.68 -12.63 -1.17
C VAL A 159 -2.55 -13.38 -0.16
N GLU A 160 -2.72 -14.70 -0.34
CA GLU A 160 -3.54 -15.51 0.55
C GLU A 160 -3.00 -15.47 1.99
N SER A 161 -1.68 -15.58 2.13
CA SER A 161 -1.01 -15.45 3.43
C SER A 161 -1.26 -14.08 4.07
N VAL A 162 -1.27 -13.00 3.30
CA VAL A 162 -1.62 -11.66 3.82
C VAL A 162 -3.06 -11.64 4.29
N VAL A 163 -4.01 -12.11 3.47
CA VAL A 163 -5.44 -12.10 3.79
C VAL A 163 -5.74 -12.90 5.06
N GLN A 164 -5.13 -14.08 5.23
CA GLN A 164 -5.30 -14.90 6.42
C GLN A 164 -4.76 -14.24 7.70
N ASN A 165 -3.79 -13.33 7.57
CA ASN A 165 -3.22 -12.60 8.70
C ASN A 165 -3.87 -11.23 8.96
N LEU A 166 -4.74 -10.72 8.08
CA LEU A 166 -5.44 -9.45 8.31
C LEU A 166 -6.26 -9.41 9.62
N PRO A 167 -6.94 -10.49 10.05
CA PRO A 167 -7.62 -10.49 11.36
C PRO A 167 -6.66 -10.25 12.54
N ALA A 168 -5.43 -10.77 12.45
CA ALA A 168 -4.40 -10.50 13.47
C ALA A 168 -3.98 -9.03 13.45
N ALA A 169 -3.85 -8.41 12.26
CA ALA A 169 -3.50 -7.00 12.11
C ALA A 169 -4.52 -6.06 12.78
N LEU A 170 -5.80 -6.43 12.86
CA LEU A 170 -6.83 -5.66 13.56
C LEU A 170 -6.56 -5.57 15.08
N ASN A 171 -5.85 -6.54 15.64
CA ASN A 171 -5.53 -6.61 17.07
C ASN A 171 -4.12 -6.07 17.40
N LEU A 172 -3.33 -5.67 16.41
CA LEU A 172 -2.02 -5.10 16.65
C LEU A 172 -2.12 -3.72 17.34
N PRO A 173 -1.13 -3.37 18.19
CA PRO A 173 -0.99 -2.00 18.67
C PRO A 173 -0.76 -1.06 17.47
N ALA A 174 -0.98 0.24 17.70
CA ALA A 174 -0.69 1.26 16.69
C ALA A 174 0.80 1.27 16.33
N GLY A 175 1.10 1.54 15.05
CA GLY A 175 2.46 1.60 14.57
C GLY A 175 2.64 0.95 13.19
N VAL A 176 3.84 0.48 12.93
CA VAL A 176 4.22 -0.22 11.69
C VAL A 176 4.48 -1.69 12.02
#